data_f808f73b6b2e8f48696aaa70bcc03e30
#
_entry.id   f808f73b6b2e8f48696aaa70bcc03e30
#
_cell.length_a   1.000
_cell.length_b   1.000
_cell.length_c   1.000
_cell.angle_alpha   90.00
_cell.angle_beta   90.00
_cell.angle_gamma   90.00
#
_symmetry.space_group_name_H-M   'P 1'
#
loop_
_entity.id
_entity.type
_entity.pdbx_description
1 polymer ?
#
loop_
_entity_poly.entity_id
_entity_poly.type
_entity_poly.pdbx_seq_one_letter_code
_entity_poly.pdbx_strand_id
1 'polypeptide(L)'
;MAISKNTLLVHIETNTYPLTVAALKHRHPNISFGQEIDEEMIVSLGYAAVQEVQKPEGDVVVETAPAQMADGTYVQNYDVRAFTADELNAQISSDRNIKLLEIERARDEALAIGAPMSFPGQAEVLHAQMRDGDRANILGLRAHAEVLQQQGVTNAAIPFRTYENKTVMLTPTQTITMAWAVFGSYQQVLAASWSLKDAVAAAENKADLDTLVIDFSQEPTVIS
;
A
#
# COMPACT_ATOMS: atom_id res chain seq x y z
N MET A 1 -40.96 22.63 7.31
CA MET A 1 -39.58 22.42 7.84
C MET A 1 -38.62 23.13 6.90
N ALA A 2 -37.54 23.79 7.41
CA ALA A 2 -36.57 24.47 6.55
C ALA A 2 -35.67 23.38 5.89
N ILE A 3 -35.47 23.51 4.59
CA ILE A 3 -34.67 22.61 3.78
C ILE A 3 -33.22 23.09 3.79
N SER A 4 -32.32 22.26 4.27
CA SER A 4 -30.87 22.57 4.29
C SER A 4 -30.28 22.51 2.87
N LYS A 5 -29.17 23.24 2.64
CA LYS A 5 -28.46 23.19 1.35
C LYS A 5 -27.94 21.80 0.96
N ASN A 6 -27.76 20.92 1.96
CA ASN A 6 -27.26 19.55 1.78
C ASN A 6 -28.41 18.54 1.65
N THR A 7 -29.67 18.93 1.84
CA THR A 7 -30.81 18.04 1.71
C THR A 7 -30.88 17.52 0.28
N LEU A 8 -30.97 16.24 0.10
CA LEU A 8 -31.22 15.60 -1.18
C LEU A 8 -32.72 15.68 -1.51
N LEU A 9 -33.02 15.90 -2.77
CA LEU A 9 -34.37 16.03 -3.29
C LEU A 9 -34.61 14.98 -4.37
N VAL A 10 -35.88 14.58 -4.50
CA VAL A 10 -36.39 13.79 -5.62
C VAL A 10 -37.44 14.61 -6.38
N HIS A 11 -37.41 14.57 -7.72
CA HIS A 11 -38.49 15.10 -8.53
C HIS A 11 -39.59 14.04 -8.62
N ILE A 12 -40.75 14.36 -8.08
CA ILE A 12 -41.84 13.37 -7.81
C ILE A 12 -42.31 12.71 -9.10
N GLU A 13 -42.57 13.50 -10.15
CA GLU A 13 -43.17 12.99 -11.39
C GLU A 13 -42.18 12.14 -12.20
N THR A 14 -40.90 12.53 -12.27
CA THR A 14 -39.87 11.85 -13.08
C THR A 14 -39.00 10.87 -12.30
N ASN A 15 -39.17 10.82 -10.99
CA ASN A 15 -38.32 10.05 -10.07
C ASN A 15 -36.82 10.34 -10.24
N THR A 16 -36.48 11.55 -10.65
CA THR A 16 -35.08 11.97 -10.83
C THR A 16 -34.42 12.21 -9.47
N TYR A 17 -33.41 11.44 -9.16
CA TYR A 17 -32.67 11.46 -7.91
C TYR A 17 -31.18 11.05 -8.14
N PRO A 18 -30.20 11.52 -7.37
CA PRO A 18 -30.31 12.58 -6.38
C PRO A 18 -30.31 13.98 -7.02
N LEU A 19 -31.04 14.90 -6.41
CA LEU A 19 -31.02 16.32 -6.77
C LEU A 19 -30.62 17.13 -5.56
N THR A 20 -29.81 18.16 -5.79
CA THR A 20 -29.43 19.11 -4.74
C THR A 20 -30.31 20.36 -4.79
N VAL A 21 -30.36 21.10 -3.69
CA VAL A 21 -31.01 22.42 -3.64
C VAL A 21 -30.42 23.38 -4.69
N ALA A 22 -29.12 23.27 -4.99
CA ALA A 22 -28.49 24.05 -6.04
C ALA A 22 -29.03 23.68 -7.43
N ALA A 23 -29.20 22.40 -7.71
CA ALA A 23 -29.79 21.90 -8.96
C ALA A 23 -31.25 22.34 -9.10
N LEU A 24 -32.03 22.33 -8.02
CA LEU A 24 -33.39 22.88 -7.99
C LEU A 24 -33.41 24.36 -8.41
N LYS A 25 -32.57 25.17 -7.79
CA LYS A 25 -32.47 26.62 -8.12
C LYS A 25 -32.10 26.86 -9.57
N HIS A 26 -31.16 26.05 -10.10
CA HIS A 26 -30.75 26.13 -11.51
C HIS A 26 -31.85 25.75 -12.49
N ARG A 27 -32.70 24.81 -12.13
CA ARG A 27 -33.85 24.39 -12.97
C ARG A 27 -35.00 25.39 -12.98
N HIS A 28 -35.07 26.25 -11.97
CA HIS A 28 -36.10 27.29 -11.81
C HIS A 28 -35.51 28.68 -11.72
N PRO A 29 -34.84 29.21 -12.75
CA PRO A 29 -34.09 30.46 -12.70
C PRO A 29 -35.01 31.69 -12.54
N ASN A 30 -36.27 31.55 -12.85
CA ASN A 30 -37.28 32.63 -12.75
C ASN A 30 -37.95 32.69 -11.36
N ILE A 31 -37.60 31.81 -10.44
CA ILE A 31 -38.13 31.78 -9.08
C ILE A 31 -37.12 32.41 -8.14
N SER A 32 -37.55 33.41 -7.36
CA SER A 32 -36.72 33.98 -6.30
C SER A 32 -36.80 33.09 -5.06
N PHE A 33 -35.75 32.33 -4.82
CA PHE A 33 -35.63 31.55 -3.58
C PHE A 33 -35.10 32.45 -2.46
N GLY A 34 -35.80 32.46 -1.32
CA GLY A 34 -35.35 33.13 -0.11
C GLY A 34 -34.05 32.56 0.47
N GLN A 35 -33.60 33.09 1.60
CA GLN A 35 -32.47 32.52 2.34
C GLN A 35 -32.76 31.08 2.83
N GLU A 36 -34.02 30.84 3.22
CA GLU A 36 -34.53 29.53 3.60
C GLU A 36 -35.55 29.06 2.56
N ILE A 37 -35.46 27.83 2.19
CA ILE A 37 -36.42 27.12 1.34
C ILE A 37 -37.24 26.22 2.26
N ASP A 38 -38.54 26.38 2.24
CA ASP A 38 -39.43 25.51 3.00
C ASP A 38 -39.92 24.31 2.17
N GLU A 39 -40.46 23.35 2.87
CA GLU A 39 -40.96 22.10 2.27
C GLU A 39 -42.16 22.33 1.36
N GLU A 40 -43.03 23.30 1.70
CA GLU A 40 -44.21 23.64 0.89
C GLU A 40 -43.80 24.14 -0.47
N MET A 41 -42.73 25.00 -0.52
CA MET A 41 -42.19 25.50 -1.77
C MET A 41 -41.66 24.40 -2.68
N ILE A 42 -40.84 23.47 -2.15
CA ILE A 42 -40.30 22.39 -2.99
C ILE A 42 -41.41 21.45 -3.50
N VAL A 43 -42.41 21.17 -2.67
CA VAL A 43 -43.56 20.36 -3.07
C VAL A 43 -44.37 21.06 -4.15
N SER A 44 -44.61 22.38 -4.06
CA SER A 44 -45.32 23.15 -5.10
C SER A 44 -44.60 23.13 -6.45
N LEU A 45 -43.29 22.87 -6.46
CA LEU A 45 -42.43 22.75 -7.64
C LEU A 45 -42.30 21.29 -8.14
N GLY A 46 -42.99 20.32 -7.49
CA GLY A 46 -42.96 18.91 -7.85
C GLY A 46 -41.77 18.13 -7.27
N TYR A 47 -41.16 18.61 -6.18
CA TYR A 47 -40.05 17.94 -5.52
C TYR A 47 -40.42 17.53 -4.09
N ALA A 48 -39.73 16.54 -3.56
CA ALA A 48 -39.80 16.16 -2.16
C ALA A 48 -38.40 16.06 -1.56
N ALA A 49 -38.29 16.38 -0.28
CA ALA A 49 -37.07 16.15 0.50
C ALA A 49 -36.95 14.64 0.77
N VAL A 50 -35.73 14.12 0.64
CA VAL A 50 -35.41 12.73 0.92
C VAL A 50 -34.76 12.66 2.29
N GLN A 51 -35.34 11.86 3.18
CA GLN A 51 -34.80 11.59 4.51
C GLN A 51 -33.62 10.60 4.39
N GLU A 52 -32.52 10.96 5.03
CA GLU A 52 -31.37 10.07 5.14
C GLU A 52 -31.66 8.90 6.07
N VAL A 53 -31.27 7.70 5.67
CA VAL A 53 -31.30 6.50 6.50
C VAL A 53 -29.87 5.95 6.65
N GLN A 54 -29.67 5.17 7.69
CA GLN A 54 -28.38 4.51 7.86
C GLN A 54 -28.11 3.58 6.68
N LYS A 55 -26.95 3.77 6.04
CA LYS A 55 -26.51 2.90 4.94
C LYS A 55 -26.40 1.46 5.46
N PRO A 56 -27.06 0.48 4.82
CA PRO A 56 -26.96 -0.92 5.22
C PRO A 56 -25.55 -1.47 5.00
N GLU A 57 -25.21 -2.54 5.72
CA GLU A 57 -23.99 -3.30 5.49
C GLU A 57 -24.18 -4.29 4.35
N GLY A 58 -23.11 -4.53 3.58
CA GLY A 58 -23.11 -5.51 2.48
C GLY A 58 -21.92 -5.32 1.55
N ASP A 59 -21.66 -6.29 0.68
CA ASP A 59 -20.53 -6.27 -0.23
C ASP A 59 -20.63 -5.12 -1.23
N VAL A 60 -21.77 -5.00 -1.87
CA VAL A 60 -22.11 -3.91 -2.78
C VAL A 60 -23.40 -3.25 -2.31
N VAL A 61 -23.29 -1.99 -1.93
CA VAL A 61 -24.43 -1.19 -1.48
C VAL A 61 -24.57 0.00 -2.41
N VAL A 62 -25.59 -0.02 -3.25
CA VAL A 62 -25.87 1.02 -4.24
C VAL A 62 -27.10 1.81 -3.81
N GLU A 63 -26.97 3.12 -3.68
CA GLU A 63 -28.10 3.99 -3.44
C GLU A 63 -28.98 4.01 -4.70
N THR A 64 -30.27 3.78 -4.52
CA THR A 64 -31.27 3.72 -5.60
C THR A 64 -32.24 4.89 -5.49
N ALA A 65 -33.24 4.93 -6.36
CA ALA A 65 -34.32 5.90 -6.23
C ALA A 65 -34.98 5.79 -4.86
N PRO A 66 -35.27 6.91 -4.18
CA PRO A 66 -35.85 6.90 -2.84
C PRO A 66 -37.20 6.23 -2.84
N ALA A 67 -37.52 5.53 -1.74
CA ALA A 67 -38.79 4.89 -1.54
C ALA A 67 -39.81 5.89 -0.95
N GLN A 68 -41.03 5.92 -1.48
CA GLN A 68 -42.12 6.67 -0.88
C GLN A 68 -42.81 5.80 0.21
N MET A 69 -42.87 6.35 1.40
CA MET A 69 -43.52 5.71 2.55
C MET A 69 -45.04 5.95 2.53
N ALA A 70 -45.79 5.18 3.34
CA ALA A 70 -47.23 5.26 3.40
C ALA A 70 -47.77 6.65 3.84
N ASP A 71 -46.99 7.41 4.58
CA ASP A 71 -47.28 8.76 5.00
C ASP A 71 -46.94 9.84 3.95
N GLY A 72 -46.41 9.42 2.78
CA GLY A 72 -46.02 10.29 1.68
C GLY A 72 -44.59 10.80 1.74
N THR A 73 -43.83 10.52 2.80
CA THR A 73 -42.42 10.91 2.91
C THR A 73 -41.56 10.06 1.98
N TYR A 74 -40.42 10.63 1.53
CA TYR A 74 -39.43 9.92 0.76
C TYR A 74 -38.18 9.64 1.61
N VAL A 75 -37.70 8.39 1.58
CA VAL A 75 -36.53 7.93 2.32
C VAL A 75 -35.49 7.38 1.36
N GLN A 76 -34.20 7.54 1.68
CA GLN A 76 -33.13 6.90 0.93
C GLN A 76 -33.40 5.40 0.85
N ASN A 77 -33.11 4.83 -0.29
CA ASN A 77 -33.23 3.41 -0.53
C ASN A 77 -31.94 2.85 -1.10
N TYR A 78 -31.61 1.62 -0.72
CA TYR A 78 -30.37 0.96 -1.10
C TYR A 78 -30.66 -0.43 -1.63
N ASP A 79 -30.01 -0.77 -2.72
CA ASP A 79 -29.88 -2.14 -3.19
C ASP A 79 -28.61 -2.75 -2.61
N VAL A 80 -28.75 -3.93 -1.99
CA VAL A 80 -27.65 -4.65 -1.34
C VAL A 80 -27.49 -5.99 -2.02
N ARG A 81 -26.32 -6.24 -2.57
CA ARG A 81 -26.03 -7.52 -3.21
C ARG A 81 -24.62 -7.99 -2.91
N ALA A 82 -24.37 -9.27 -3.06
CA ALA A 82 -23.03 -9.82 -3.08
C ALA A 82 -22.23 -9.34 -4.31
N PHE A 83 -20.90 -9.39 -4.24
CA PHE A 83 -20.06 -9.21 -5.41
C PHE A 83 -20.40 -10.25 -6.48
N THR A 84 -20.36 -9.84 -7.74
CA THR A 84 -20.31 -10.78 -8.85
C THR A 84 -18.94 -11.46 -8.90
N ALA A 85 -18.82 -12.58 -9.62
CA ALA A 85 -17.54 -13.26 -9.79
C ALA A 85 -16.47 -12.34 -10.42
N ASP A 86 -16.85 -11.49 -11.37
CA ASP A 86 -15.93 -10.56 -12.04
C ASP A 86 -15.47 -9.44 -11.09
N GLU A 87 -16.37 -8.90 -10.27
CA GLU A 87 -16.03 -7.89 -9.25
C GLU A 87 -15.09 -8.48 -8.18
N LEU A 88 -15.35 -9.70 -7.73
CA LEU A 88 -14.50 -10.41 -6.79
C LEU A 88 -13.11 -10.67 -7.38
N ASN A 89 -13.03 -11.12 -8.63
CA ASN A 89 -11.77 -11.33 -9.34
C ASN A 89 -11.00 -10.02 -9.52
N ALA A 90 -11.68 -8.93 -9.82
CA ALA A 90 -11.06 -7.61 -9.92
C ALA A 90 -10.51 -7.14 -8.56
N GLN A 91 -11.25 -7.37 -7.48
CA GLN A 91 -10.82 -7.05 -6.11
C GLN A 91 -9.57 -7.84 -5.72
N ILE A 92 -9.60 -9.17 -5.90
CA ILE A 92 -8.44 -10.04 -5.61
C ILE A 92 -7.22 -9.61 -6.44
N SER A 93 -7.41 -9.28 -7.71
CA SER A 93 -6.32 -8.79 -8.58
C SER A 93 -5.73 -7.48 -8.07
N SER A 94 -6.56 -6.56 -7.59
CA SER A 94 -6.13 -5.31 -6.98
C SER A 94 -5.34 -5.56 -5.69
N ASP A 95 -5.85 -6.43 -4.81
CA ASP A 95 -5.21 -6.77 -3.54
C ASP A 95 -3.86 -7.47 -3.75
N ARG A 96 -3.75 -8.37 -4.76
CA ARG A 96 -2.48 -8.97 -5.17
C ARG A 96 -1.47 -7.92 -5.62
N ASN A 97 -1.87 -6.95 -6.44
CA ASN A 97 -0.99 -5.88 -6.89
C ASN A 97 -0.47 -5.02 -5.73
N ILE A 98 -1.32 -4.70 -4.76
CA ILE A 98 -0.92 -3.98 -3.55
C ILE A 98 0.12 -4.80 -2.78
N LYS A 99 -0.13 -6.10 -2.57
CA LYS A 99 0.79 -6.99 -1.86
C LYS A 99 2.13 -7.14 -2.56
N LEU A 100 2.15 -7.20 -3.89
CA LEU A 100 3.39 -7.24 -4.68
C LEU A 100 4.21 -5.96 -4.50
N LEU A 101 3.58 -4.78 -4.46
CA LEU A 101 4.26 -3.51 -4.20
C LEU A 101 4.83 -3.46 -2.78
N GLU A 102 4.11 -3.99 -1.78
CA GLU A 102 4.62 -4.11 -0.41
C GLU A 102 5.88 -4.99 -0.34
N ILE A 103 5.87 -6.15 -1.02
CA ILE A 103 7.02 -7.05 -1.10
C ILE A 103 8.22 -6.36 -1.76
N GLU A 104 8.01 -5.66 -2.87
CA GLU A 104 9.08 -4.95 -3.58
C GLU A 104 9.69 -3.85 -2.72
N ARG A 105 8.86 -3.06 -2.05
CA ARG A 105 9.31 -2.01 -1.14
C ARG A 105 10.13 -2.58 0.02
N ALA A 106 9.63 -3.61 0.69
CA ALA A 106 10.31 -4.24 1.82
C ALA A 106 11.63 -4.90 1.40
N ARG A 107 11.67 -5.55 0.21
CA ARG A 107 12.91 -6.07 -0.39
C ARG A 107 13.94 -4.96 -0.63
N ASP A 108 13.53 -3.88 -1.26
CA ASP A 108 14.43 -2.78 -1.61
C ASP A 108 14.95 -2.07 -0.36
N GLU A 109 14.13 -1.98 0.69
CA GLU A 109 14.55 -1.47 2.00
C GLU A 109 15.57 -2.41 2.67
N ALA A 110 15.33 -3.72 2.66
CA ALA A 110 16.29 -4.71 3.18
C ALA A 110 17.62 -4.65 2.43
N LEU A 111 17.59 -4.52 1.09
CA LEU A 111 18.81 -4.36 0.29
C LEU A 111 19.52 -3.02 0.57
N ALA A 112 18.80 -1.96 0.88
CA ALA A 112 19.37 -0.65 1.22
C ALA A 112 20.03 -0.65 2.60
N ILE A 113 19.42 -1.28 3.61
CA ILE A 113 20.02 -1.48 4.94
C ILE A 113 21.24 -2.38 4.80
N GLY A 114 21.07 -3.54 4.16
CA GLY A 114 22.16 -4.45 3.84
C GLY A 114 22.27 -5.66 4.76
N ALA A 115 23.33 -6.44 4.54
CA ALA A 115 23.62 -7.66 5.29
C ALA A 115 24.13 -7.33 6.71
N PRO A 116 23.51 -7.86 7.76
CA PRO A 116 23.98 -7.69 9.13
C PRO A 116 25.29 -8.48 9.36
N MET A 117 26.30 -7.84 9.96
CA MET A 117 27.62 -8.43 10.16
C MET A 117 28.23 -8.05 11.50
N SER A 118 28.89 -9.01 12.13
CA SER A 118 29.76 -8.76 13.29
C SER A 118 31.19 -8.58 12.79
N PHE A 119 31.68 -7.33 12.77
CA PHE A 119 33.00 -6.99 12.30
C PHE A 119 34.04 -7.06 13.43
N PRO A 120 35.31 -7.39 13.13
CA PRO A 120 36.37 -7.38 14.11
C PRO A 120 36.49 -6.05 14.84
N GLY A 121 36.62 -6.10 16.16
CA GLY A 121 36.77 -4.90 17.01
C GLY A 121 35.51 -4.05 17.15
N GLN A 122 34.39 -4.47 16.63
CA GLN A 122 33.09 -3.81 16.83
C GLN A 122 32.24 -4.60 17.82
N ALA A 123 31.64 -3.90 18.80
CA ALA A 123 30.77 -4.51 19.80
C ALA A 123 29.33 -4.70 19.31
N GLU A 124 28.96 -4.03 18.26
CA GLU A 124 27.63 -4.02 17.67
C GLU A 124 27.61 -4.66 16.27
N VAL A 125 26.45 -5.15 15.86
CA VAL A 125 26.19 -5.58 14.50
C VAL A 125 26.11 -4.33 13.61
N LEU A 126 26.84 -4.33 12.50
CA LEU A 126 26.82 -3.29 11.48
C LEU A 126 26.38 -3.88 10.16
N HIS A 127 25.91 -3.05 9.22
CA HIS A 127 25.35 -3.55 7.97
C HIS A 127 26.25 -3.21 6.77
N ALA A 128 26.45 -4.19 5.91
CA ALA A 128 27.06 -4.00 4.60
C ALA A 128 25.97 -3.83 3.55
N GLN A 129 25.82 -2.62 3.01
CA GLN A 129 24.77 -2.30 2.04
C GLN A 129 24.83 -3.18 0.79
N MET A 130 23.67 -3.50 0.21
CA MET A 130 23.53 -4.44 -0.90
C MET A 130 22.90 -3.84 -2.16
N ARG A 131 22.84 -2.51 -2.28
CA ARG A 131 22.39 -1.85 -3.52
C ARG A 131 23.37 -2.14 -4.66
N ASP A 132 22.97 -1.92 -5.89
CA ASP A 132 23.77 -2.25 -7.08
C ASP A 132 25.19 -1.65 -7.04
N GLY A 133 25.33 -0.36 -6.71
CA GLY A 133 26.61 0.29 -6.58
C GLY A 133 27.47 -0.26 -5.43
N ASP A 134 26.83 -0.60 -4.30
CA ASP A 134 27.53 -1.15 -3.13
C ASP A 134 28.10 -2.54 -3.45
N ARG A 135 27.30 -3.40 -4.12
CA ARG A 135 27.76 -4.72 -4.55
C ARG A 135 28.93 -4.65 -5.54
N ALA A 136 28.89 -3.71 -6.48
CA ALA A 136 30.00 -3.47 -7.41
C ALA A 136 31.27 -3.05 -6.67
N ASN A 137 31.17 -2.15 -5.70
CA ASN A 137 32.29 -1.73 -4.86
C ASN A 137 32.85 -2.89 -4.03
N ILE A 138 31.97 -3.71 -3.42
CA ILE A 138 32.37 -4.89 -2.64
C ILE A 138 33.08 -5.92 -3.51
N LEU A 139 32.62 -6.13 -4.75
CA LEU A 139 33.32 -6.99 -5.71
C LEU A 139 34.71 -6.44 -6.06
N GLY A 140 34.86 -5.12 -6.22
CA GLY A 140 36.15 -4.47 -6.42
C GLY A 140 37.11 -4.64 -5.23
N LEU A 141 36.57 -4.46 -4.00
CA LEU A 141 37.36 -4.71 -2.77
C LEU A 141 37.77 -6.17 -2.64
N ARG A 142 36.90 -7.11 -2.98
CA ARG A 142 37.22 -8.55 -3.00
C ARG A 142 38.38 -8.84 -4.00
N ALA A 143 38.23 -8.38 -5.23
CA ALA A 143 39.25 -8.59 -6.26
C ALA A 143 40.62 -8.02 -5.81
N HIS A 144 40.65 -6.81 -5.20
CA HIS A 144 41.84 -6.23 -4.63
C HIS A 144 42.41 -7.11 -3.50
N ALA A 145 41.59 -7.58 -2.59
CA ALA A 145 42.00 -8.45 -1.49
C ALA A 145 42.57 -9.79 -1.98
N GLU A 146 41.98 -10.40 -3.03
CA GLU A 146 42.49 -11.62 -3.67
C GLU A 146 43.92 -11.41 -4.27
N VAL A 147 44.18 -10.26 -4.92
CA VAL A 147 45.52 -9.90 -5.44
C VAL A 147 46.51 -9.77 -4.30
N LEU A 148 46.15 -9.08 -3.20
CA LEU A 148 47.05 -8.96 -2.04
C LEU A 148 47.38 -10.33 -1.44
N GLN A 149 46.41 -11.24 -1.32
CA GLN A 149 46.68 -12.61 -0.84
C GLN A 149 47.63 -13.37 -1.77
N GLN A 150 47.46 -13.28 -3.10
CA GLN A 150 48.36 -13.91 -4.07
C GLN A 150 49.82 -13.36 -3.98
N GLN A 151 49.95 -12.11 -3.56
CA GLN A 151 51.26 -11.49 -3.32
C GLN A 151 51.83 -11.81 -1.91
N GLY A 152 51.14 -12.59 -1.09
CA GLY A 152 51.55 -12.90 0.27
C GLY A 152 51.32 -11.77 1.29
N VAL A 153 50.56 -10.73 0.90
CA VAL A 153 50.26 -9.59 1.77
C VAL A 153 49.00 -9.90 2.56
N THR A 154 49.15 -10.39 3.77
CA THR A 154 48.00 -10.84 4.62
C THR A 154 47.50 -9.79 5.60
N ASN A 155 48.33 -8.77 5.92
CA ASN A 155 48.05 -7.78 6.97
C ASN A 155 47.69 -6.37 6.43
N ALA A 156 47.43 -6.25 5.14
CA ALA A 156 46.94 -4.99 4.59
C ALA A 156 45.60 -4.59 5.24
N ALA A 157 45.48 -3.33 5.62
CA ALA A 157 44.26 -2.78 6.18
C ALA A 157 43.39 -2.19 5.05
N ILE A 158 42.31 -2.83 4.71
CA ILE A 158 41.36 -2.42 3.68
C ILE A 158 40.16 -1.72 4.34
N PRO A 159 39.96 -0.40 4.08
CA PRO A 159 38.83 0.30 4.68
C PRO A 159 37.52 -0.09 4.02
N PHE A 160 36.51 -0.32 4.83
CA PHE A 160 35.14 -0.54 4.38
C PHE A 160 34.18 0.37 5.15
N ARG A 161 33.21 0.99 4.46
CA ARG A 161 32.22 1.89 5.05
C ARG A 161 30.89 1.17 5.16
N THR A 162 30.35 1.12 6.38
CA THR A 162 29.06 0.45 6.68
C THR A 162 27.87 1.38 6.50
N TYR A 163 26.67 0.83 6.53
CA TYR A 163 25.41 1.58 6.49
C TYR A 163 25.31 2.63 7.62
N GLU A 164 25.78 2.29 8.82
CA GLU A 164 25.81 3.18 9.99
C GLU A 164 26.88 4.28 9.88
N ASN A 165 27.47 4.40 8.71
CA ASN A 165 28.49 5.39 8.44
C ASN A 165 29.76 5.23 9.30
N LYS A 166 30.10 3.98 9.67
CA LYS A 166 31.33 3.62 10.36
C LYS A 166 32.35 3.05 9.40
N THR A 167 33.64 3.34 9.61
CA THR A 167 34.72 2.73 8.85
C THR A 167 35.31 1.58 9.64
N VAL A 168 35.29 0.38 9.08
CA VAL A 168 35.97 -0.79 9.62
C VAL A 168 37.19 -1.09 8.77
N MET A 169 38.28 -1.55 9.43
CA MET A 169 39.50 -1.93 8.76
C MET A 169 39.56 -3.45 8.70
N LEU A 170 39.61 -4.00 7.49
CA LEU A 170 39.54 -5.44 7.24
C LEU A 170 40.88 -5.92 6.66
N THR A 171 41.31 -7.11 7.05
CA THR A 171 42.39 -7.82 6.35
C THR A 171 41.89 -8.32 4.98
N PRO A 172 42.81 -8.73 4.07
CA PRO A 172 42.39 -9.33 2.78
C PRO A 172 41.46 -10.54 2.99
N THR A 173 41.73 -11.43 3.94
CA THR A 173 40.87 -12.59 4.26
C THR A 173 39.49 -12.16 4.72
N GLN A 174 39.42 -11.20 5.64
CA GLN A 174 38.15 -10.67 6.16
C GLN A 174 37.33 -9.97 5.06
N THR A 175 38.01 -9.22 4.16
CA THR A 175 37.33 -8.60 3.02
C THR A 175 36.72 -9.61 2.07
N ILE A 176 37.40 -10.71 1.78
CA ILE A 176 36.87 -11.80 0.93
C ILE A 176 35.68 -12.48 1.65
N THR A 177 35.82 -12.78 2.94
CA THR A 177 34.72 -13.37 3.74
C THR A 177 33.50 -12.48 3.75
N MET A 178 33.68 -11.17 4.00
CA MET A 178 32.61 -10.19 3.95
C MET A 178 31.91 -10.17 2.58
N ALA A 179 32.67 -10.14 1.50
CA ALA A 179 32.11 -10.10 0.15
C ALA A 179 31.23 -11.34 -0.17
N TRP A 180 31.67 -12.54 0.24
CA TRP A 180 30.87 -13.74 0.11
C TRP A 180 29.60 -13.73 0.98
N ALA A 181 29.72 -13.22 2.22
CA ALA A 181 28.59 -13.09 3.12
C ALA A 181 27.52 -12.12 2.55
N VAL A 182 27.96 -10.95 2.01
CA VAL A 182 27.07 -9.99 1.33
C VAL A 182 26.35 -10.65 0.15
N PHE A 183 27.09 -11.41 -0.67
CA PHE A 183 26.47 -12.09 -1.81
C PHE A 183 25.45 -13.15 -1.36
N GLY A 184 25.77 -13.93 -0.34
CA GLY A 184 24.85 -14.90 0.25
C GLY A 184 23.57 -14.25 0.78
N SER A 185 23.72 -13.17 1.55
CA SER A 185 22.60 -12.37 2.07
C SER A 185 21.72 -11.80 0.95
N TYR A 186 22.35 -11.25 -0.08
CA TYR A 186 21.64 -10.75 -1.26
C TYR A 186 20.77 -11.85 -1.93
N GLN A 187 21.34 -13.05 -2.12
CA GLN A 187 20.62 -14.19 -2.72
C GLN A 187 19.45 -14.64 -1.83
N GLN A 188 19.62 -14.62 -0.50
CA GLN A 188 18.53 -14.95 0.43
C GLN A 188 17.38 -13.97 0.32
N VAL A 189 17.65 -12.65 0.28
CA VAL A 189 16.61 -11.63 0.09
C VAL A 189 15.86 -11.82 -1.23
N LEU A 190 16.58 -12.11 -2.32
CA LEU A 190 15.93 -12.37 -3.62
C LEU A 190 15.07 -13.63 -3.58
N ALA A 191 15.59 -14.73 -3.03
CA ALA A 191 14.85 -15.98 -2.95
C ALA A 191 13.59 -15.84 -2.10
N ALA A 192 13.66 -15.15 -0.96
CA ALA A 192 12.50 -14.83 -0.12
C ALA A 192 11.48 -13.98 -0.90
N SER A 193 11.95 -12.97 -1.65
CA SER A 193 11.06 -12.14 -2.48
C SER A 193 10.34 -12.95 -3.56
N TRP A 194 11.02 -13.88 -4.23
CA TRP A 194 10.41 -14.75 -5.23
C TRP A 194 9.37 -15.68 -4.60
N SER A 195 9.71 -16.33 -3.48
CA SER A 195 8.77 -17.18 -2.75
C SER A 195 7.50 -16.46 -2.32
N LEU A 196 7.62 -15.19 -1.83
CA LEU A 196 6.48 -14.37 -1.48
C LEU A 196 5.64 -14.00 -2.70
N LYS A 197 6.27 -13.67 -3.84
CA LYS A 197 5.54 -13.38 -5.09
C LYS A 197 4.79 -14.60 -5.63
N ASP A 198 5.38 -15.77 -5.53
CA ASP A 198 4.72 -17.03 -5.90
C ASP A 198 3.52 -17.32 -4.99
N ALA A 199 3.66 -17.06 -3.68
CA ALA A 199 2.56 -17.19 -2.72
C ALA A 199 1.42 -16.18 -3.01
N VAL A 200 1.73 -14.94 -3.38
CA VAL A 200 0.72 -13.96 -3.82
C VAL A 200 0.00 -14.44 -5.07
N ALA A 201 0.72 -15.02 -6.03
CA ALA A 201 0.12 -15.54 -7.26
C ALA A 201 -0.83 -16.73 -6.98
N ALA A 202 -0.50 -17.57 -5.99
CA ALA A 202 -1.28 -18.74 -5.57
C ALA A 202 -2.47 -18.40 -4.66
N ALA A 203 -2.51 -17.23 -4.02
CA ALA A 203 -3.59 -16.83 -3.11
C ALA A 203 -4.93 -16.73 -3.86
N GLU A 204 -5.97 -17.41 -3.37
CA GLU A 204 -7.28 -17.45 -4.02
C GLU A 204 -8.24 -16.36 -3.54
N ASN A 205 -7.96 -15.77 -2.37
CA ASN A 205 -8.81 -14.76 -1.74
C ASN A 205 -7.99 -13.80 -0.88
N LYS A 206 -8.64 -12.75 -0.38
CA LYS A 206 -8.00 -11.75 0.47
C LYS A 206 -7.44 -12.34 1.77
N ALA A 207 -8.12 -13.31 2.38
CA ALA A 207 -7.65 -13.91 3.63
C ALA A 207 -6.30 -14.63 3.43
N ASP A 208 -6.11 -15.31 2.29
CA ASP A 208 -4.82 -15.92 1.94
C ASP A 208 -3.71 -14.87 1.84
N LEU A 209 -3.99 -13.72 1.20
CA LEU A 209 -3.04 -12.61 1.08
C LEU A 209 -2.70 -11.98 2.45
N ASP A 210 -3.68 -11.86 3.33
CA ASP A 210 -3.52 -11.28 4.66
C ASP A 210 -2.67 -12.17 5.59
N THR A 211 -2.55 -13.48 5.31
CA THR A 211 -1.68 -14.39 6.06
C THR A 211 -0.20 -14.28 5.66
N LEU A 212 0.11 -13.68 4.51
CA LEU A 212 1.49 -13.58 4.03
C LEU A 212 2.27 -12.55 4.84
N VAL A 213 3.25 -13.05 5.59
CA VAL A 213 4.19 -12.23 6.37
C VAL A 213 5.37 -11.85 5.48
N ILE A 214 5.59 -10.55 5.33
CA ILE A 214 6.72 -10.01 4.57
C ILE A 214 7.86 -9.76 5.55
N ASP A 215 8.86 -10.65 5.54
CA ASP A 215 10.03 -10.56 6.40
C ASP A 215 11.29 -10.90 5.60
N PHE A 216 12.27 -9.98 5.62
CA PHE A 216 13.59 -10.11 5.01
C PHE A 216 14.71 -10.02 6.05
N SER A 217 14.38 -10.22 7.32
CA SER A 217 15.38 -10.25 8.40
C SER A 217 16.41 -11.37 8.17
N GLN A 218 17.63 -11.12 8.58
CA GLN A 218 18.75 -12.05 8.45
C GLN A 218 19.55 -12.13 9.74
N GLU A 219 20.13 -13.28 10.01
CA GLU A 219 21.05 -13.45 11.11
C GLU A 219 22.43 -12.82 10.79
N PRO A 220 23.07 -12.19 11.79
CA PRO A 220 24.38 -11.58 11.58
C PRO A 220 25.46 -12.59 11.20
N THR A 221 26.23 -12.31 10.15
CA THR A 221 27.41 -13.10 9.78
C THR A 221 28.65 -12.61 10.52
N VAL A 222 29.40 -13.50 11.13
CA VAL A 222 30.66 -13.18 11.84
C VAL A 222 31.80 -13.10 10.83
N ILE A 223 32.50 -11.95 10.81
CA ILE A 223 33.69 -11.70 10.00
C ILE A 223 34.93 -11.91 10.89
N SER A 224 35.49 -13.09 10.85
CA SER A 224 36.66 -13.51 11.66
C SER A 224 37.99 -13.41 10.88
#